data_422edc01b368543c946d0749709a4ddd
#
_entry.id   422edc01b368543c946d0749709a4ddd
#
_cell.length_a   1.000
_cell.length_b   1.000
_cell.length_c   1.000
_cell.angle_alpha   90.00
_cell.angle_beta   90.00
_cell.angle_gamma   90.00
#
_symmetry.space_group_name_H-M   'P 1'
#
loop_
_entity.id
_entity.type
_entity.pdbx_description
1 polymer ?
#
loop_
_entity_poly.entity_id
_entity_poly.type
_entity_poly.pdbx_seq_one_letter_code
_entity_poly.pdbx_strand_id
1 'polypeptide(L)'
;PPPPPPPPLFFFTQKTDYAILSGLVGSEMCIRDSFCTVGPGVKIGNGCKLISHVVLDGDTDIGDRNTFYPFAIIGAEPQDKKYQQEKTGLFIGNGNVFRESVSVHRGTVTGIGETRIGDNNLIMGFVHVAHDCVLGSNNILANYVGLSGHVTIDDHVTLGGQTGVVQFLRIGSYAYVGGASVIDKNIPPYSSGYGNRIEVKSVNIVGLKRSGFSREAIAAISDAHKLYFRSELSEAEALRRIGAELGDFSEVQLFTSFLQSVGGKVH
;
A
#
# COMPACT_ATOMS: atom_id res chain seq x y z
N PRO A 1 -15.52 36.87 50.12
CA PRO A 1 -16.31 36.83 48.92
C PRO A 1 -16.06 35.52 48.18
N PRO A 2 -17.08 34.86 47.60
CA PRO A 2 -16.89 33.67 46.81
C PRO A 2 -16.07 33.97 45.53
N PRO A 3 -15.32 33.03 45.01
CA PRO A 3 -14.56 33.23 43.77
C PRO A 3 -15.54 33.53 42.61
N PRO A 4 -15.11 34.34 41.62
CA PRO A 4 -15.94 34.63 40.47
C PRO A 4 -16.29 33.37 39.69
N PRO A 5 -17.48 33.27 39.07
CA PRO A 5 -17.85 32.14 38.26
C PRO A 5 -16.86 31.95 37.07
N PRO A 6 -16.58 30.73 36.65
CA PRO A 6 -15.74 30.48 35.49
C PRO A 6 -16.37 31.16 34.25
N PRO A 7 -15.54 31.65 33.30
CA PRO A 7 -16.06 32.25 32.08
C PRO A 7 -16.86 31.22 31.29
N PRO A 8 -17.91 31.66 30.57
CA PRO A 8 -18.72 30.75 29.78
C PRO A 8 -17.85 30.06 28.71
N LEU A 9 -17.97 28.74 28.61
CA LEU A 9 -17.40 27.99 27.54
C LEU A 9 -18.06 28.41 26.22
N PHE A 10 -17.37 29.21 25.44
CA PHE A 10 -17.79 29.53 24.09
C PHE A 10 -17.56 28.27 23.21
N PHE A 11 -18.61 27.53 22.98
CA PHE A 11 -18.65 26.60 21.87
C PHE A 11 -18.73 27.44 20.59
N PHE A 12 -17.60 27.56 19.89
CA PHE A 12 -17.61 28.04 18.52
C PHE A 12 -18.25 26.98 17.65
N THR A 13 -19.56 27.06 17.45
CA THR A 13 -20.21 26.48 16.29
C THR A 13 -19.80 27.32 15.08
N GLN A 14 -18.66 27.04 14.51
CA GLN A 14 -18.28 27.62 13.23
C GLN A 14 -19.18 26.98 12.17
N LYS A 15 -20.31 27.62 11.88
CA LYS A 15 -20.96 27.49 10.56
C LYS A 15 -20.03 28.10 9.53
N THR A 16 -19.02 27.38 9.12
CA THR A 16 -18.35 27.67 7.87
C THR A 16 -19.12 26.96 6.78
N ASP A 17 -19.94 27.72 6.06
CA ASP A 17 -20.35 27.42 4.70
C ASP A 17 -19.07 27.38 3.84
N TYR A 18 -18.25 26.35 4.01
CA TYR A 18 -17.30 25.97 2.97
C TYR A 18 -18.17 25.38 1.86
N ALA A 19 -18.10 26.05 0.73
CA ALA A 19 -18.74 25.64 -0.50
C ALA A 19 -18.66 24.13 -0.64
N ILE A 20 -19.82 23.49 -0.65
CA ILE A 20 -19.97 22.11 -1.09
C ILE A 20 -19.46 22.12 -2.50
N LEU A 21 -18.27 21.54 -2.68
CA LEU A 21 -17.49 21.58 -3.91
C LEU A 21 -18.32 21.07 -5.06
N SER A 22 -18.36 21.88 -6.11
CA SER A 22 -18.82 21.54 -7.47
C SER A 22 -17.95 20.47 -8.15
N GLY A 23 -17.46 19.48 -7.40
CA GLY A 23 -16.63 18.36 -7.86
C GLY A 23 -17.09 17.01 -7.34
N LEU A 24 -18.13 16.94 -6.50
CA LEU A 24 -18.74 15.67 -6.11
C LEU A 24 -19.63 15.18 -7.28
N VAL A 25 -19.03 14.53 -8.27
CA VAL A 25 -19.75 13.87 -9.35
C VAL A 25 -20.01 12.42 -8.91
N GLY A 26 -21.16 12.20 -8.31
CA GLY A 26 -21.66 10.88 -7.96
C GLY A 26 -22.94 10.98 -7.15
N SER A 27 -24.04 10.46 -7.66
CA SER A 27 -25.40 10.66 -7.14
C SER A 27 -25.79 9.73 -5.98
N GLU A 28 -24.87 9.02 -5.33
CA GLU A 28 -25.15 8.25 -4.13
C GLU A 28 -24.12 8.57 -3.02
N MET A 29 -24.66 9.17 -2.02
CA MET A 29 -24.19 9.73 -0.76
C MET A 29 -22.82 9.24 -0.24
N CYS A 30 -21.80 10.10 -0.36
CA CYS A 30 -20.63 10.04 0.52
C CYS A 30 -21.02 10.46 1.94
N ILE A 31 -20.74 9.64 2.95
CA ILE A 31 -20.93 10.02 4.35
C ILE A 31 -19.66 10.76 4.78
N ARG A 32 -19.83 12.06 5.06
CA ARG A 32 -18.79 12.92 5.61
C ARG A 32 -19.17 13.36 7.01
N ASP A 33 -18.37 12.99 7.99
CA ASP A 33 -18.54 13.43 9.39
C ASP A 33 -17.79 14.73 9.67
N SER A 34 -17.89 15.21 10.91
CA SER A 34 -17.39 16.52 11.35
C SER A 34 -15.86 16.66 11.18
N PHE A 35 -15.42 17.89 10.92
CA PHE A 35 -14.01 18.27 10.83
C PHE A 35 -13.20 17.62 9.69
N CYS A 36 -13.86 17.09 8.67
CA CYS A 36 -13.18 16.60 7.47
C CYS A 36 -12.91 17.75 6.50
N THR A 37 -11.70 17.79 5.94
CA THR A 37 -11.29 18.74 4.89
C THR A 37 -11.13 18.02 3.56
N VAL A 38 -11.69 18.59 2.49
CA VAL A 38 -11.54 18.09 1.12
C VAL A 38 -11.07 19.23 0.24
N GLY A 39 -9.86 19.09 -0.32
CA GLY A 39 -9.24 20.07 -1.20
C GLY A 39 -9.93 20.16 -2.58
N PRO A 40 -9.73 21.27 -3.31
CA PRO A 40 -10.44 21.56 -4.56
C PRO A 40 -10.04 20.63 -5.73
N GLY A 41 -8.87 19.98 -5.65
CA GLY A 41 -8.38 19.03 -6.67
C GLY A 41 -8.85 17.58 -6.45
N VAL A 42 -9.59 17.32 -5.38
CA VAL A 42 -9.99 15.97 -5.00
C VAL A 42 -11.29 15.56 -5.70
N LYS A 43 -11.29 14.37 -6.31
CA LYS A 43 -12.47 13.70 -6.82
C LYS A 43 -12.73 12.46 -5.99
N ILE A 44 -14.00 12.22 -5.62
CA ILE A 44 -14.41 11.10 -4.77
C ILE A 44 -15.54 10.34 -5.44
N GLY A 45 -15.37 9.03 -5.55
CA GLY A 45 -16.38 8.11 -6.04
C GLY A 45 -17.54 7.87 -5.07
N ASN A 46 -18.46 7.02 -5.45
CA ASN A 46 -19.69 6.77 -4.70
C ASN A 46 -19.48 5.93 -3.45
N GLY A 47 -20.31 6.11 -2.44
CA GLY A 47 -20.35 5.27 -1.25
C GLY A 47 -19.11 5.37 -0.35
N CYS A 48 -18.27 6.37 -0.52
CA CYS A 48 -17.12 6.61 0.34
C CYS A 48 -17.55 7.12 1.72
N LYS A 49 -16.77 6.79 2.75
CA LYS A 49 -17.01 7.21 4.14
C LYS A 49 -15.79 7.94 4.68
N LEU A 50 -15.96 9.19 5.07
CA LEU A 50 -14.96 9.97 5.79
C LEU A 50 -15.42 10.07 7.24
N ILE A 51 -14.76 9.34 8.13
CA ILE A 51 -15.05 9.33 9.56
C ILE A 51 -14.44 10.54 10.18
N SER A 52 -14.65 11.37 10.85
CA SER A 52 -14.14 12.63 11.40
C SER A 52 -12.65 12.93 11.17
N HIS A 53 -12.29 14.21 11.09
CA HIS A 53 -10.91 14.71 11.03
C HIS A 53 -10.06 14.11 9.88
N VAL A 54 -10.66 13.76 8.76
CA VAL A 54 -9.97 13.29 7.57
C VAL A 54 -9.56 14.47 6.70
N VAL A 55 -8.34 14.44 6.17
CA VAL A 55 -7.86 15.42 5.21
C VAL A 55 -7.63 14.71 3.87
N LEU A 56 -8.35 15.14 2.84
CA LEU A 56 -8.13 14.77 1.44
C LEU A 56 -7.64 16.01 0.71
N ASP A 57 -6.50 15.93 0.02
CA ASP A 57 -5.88 17.11 -0.60
C ASP A 57 -5.23 16.79 -1.94
N GLY A 58 -4.80 17.83 -2.64
CA GLY A 58 -4.05 17.77 -3.90
C GLY A 58 -4.85 17.23 -5.08
N ASP A 59 -4.15 16.90 -6.15
CA ASP A 59 -4.74 16.27 -7.35
C ASP A 59 -4.94 14.77 -7.05
N THR A 60 -6.05 14.45 -6.39
CA THR A 60 -6.35 13.12 -5.87
C THR A 60 -7.66 12.59 -6.44
N ASP A 61 -7.60 11.43 -7.08
CA ASP A 61 -8.74 10.72 -7.67
C ASP A 61 -9.02 9.44 -6.87
N ILE A 62 -10.18 9.36 -6.25
CA ILE A 62 -10.60 8.30 -5.34
C ILE A 62 -11.80 7.57 -5.93
N GLY A 63 -11.68 6.26 -6.10
CA GLY A 63 -12.77 5.39 -6.55
C GLY A 63 -13.89 5.20 -5.52
N ASP A 64 -14.70 4.19 -5.72
CA ASP A 64 -15.92 3.93 -4.95
C ASP A 64 -15.66 3.19 -3.63
N ARG A 65 -16.57 3.35 -2.66
CA ARG A 65 -16.68 2.56 -1.42
C ARG A 65 -15.42 2.53 -0.55
N ASN A 66 -14.59 3.56 -0.63
CA ASN A 66 -13.44 3.71 0.26
C ASN A 66 -13.86 4.23 1.63
N THR A 67 -13.17 3.80 2.69
CA THR A 67 -13.43 4.25 4.07
C THR A 67 -12.14 4.84 4.66
N PHE A 68 -12.25 6.07 5.14
CA PHE A 68 -11.16 6.82 5.76
C PHE A 68 -11.47 7.05 7.23
N TYR A 69 -10.62 6.58 8.11
CA TYR A 69 -10.73 6.70 9.55
C TYR A 69 -10.09 8.00 10.06
N PRO A 70 -10.36 8.37 11.33
CA PRO A 70 -9.92 9.66 11.86
C PRO A 70 -8.42 9.91 11.70
N PHE A 71 -8.09 11.17 11.36
CA PHE A 71 -6.74 11.67 11.17
C PHE A 71 -6.00 11.08 9.96
N ALA A 72 -6.67 10.38 9.06
CA ALA A 72 -6.07 10.01 7.77
C ALA A 72 -5.80 11.26 6.94
N ILE A 73 -4.59 11.35 6.35
CA ILE A 73 -4.13 12.43 5.48
C ILE A 73 -3.80 11.82 4.12
N ILE A 74 -4.61 12.13 3.13
CA ILE A 74 -4.57 11.49 1.80
C ILE A 74 -4.32 12.56 0.75
N GLY A 75 -3.29 12.35 -0.09
CA GLY A 75 -2.94 13.25 -1.18
C GLY A 75 -2.10 14.46 -0.74
N ALA A 76 -1.46 14.40 0.42
CA ALA A 76 -0.52 15.43 0.85
C ALA A 76 0.69 15.55 -0.10
N GLU A 77 1.38 16.68 -0.03
CA GLU A 77 2.61 16.93 -0.79
C GLU A 77 3.68 15.89 -0.47
N PRO A 78 4.51 15.50 -1.47
CA PRO A 78 5.64 14.61 -1.25
C PRO A 78 6.60 15.11 -0.18
N GLN A 79 7.07 14.22 0.69
CA GLN A 79 8.13 14.51 1.66
C GLN A 79 9.52 14.39 0.98
N ASP A 80 9.69 15.07 -0.14
CA ASP A 80 10.96 15.14 -0.89
C ASP A 80 11.46 16.59 -0.92
N LYS A 81 12.72 16.79 -0.53
CA LYS A 81 13.37 18.12 -0.55
C LYS A 81 13.48 18.74 -1.96
N LYS A 82 13.36 17.93 -3.01
CA LYS A 82 13.41 18.37 -4.40
C LYS A 82 12.05 18.85 -4.91
N TYR A 83 10.96 18.51 -4.22
CA TYR A 83 9.62 18.91 -4.62
C TYR A 83 9.43 20.42 -4.53
N GLN A 84 8.96 21.03 -5.61
CA GLN A 84 8.78 22.49 -5.78
C GLN A 84 7.32 22.85 -6.12
N GLN A 85 6.36 22.10 -5.56
CA GLN A 85 4.92 22.28 -5.76
C GLN A 85 4.46 21.96 -7.20
N GLU A 86 5.17 21.06 -7.87
CA GLU A 86 4.79 20.61 -9.19
C GLU A 86 3.45 19.86 -9.14
N LYS A 87 2.75 19.89 -10.28
CA LYS A 87 1.49 19.17 -10.42
C LYS A 87 1.74 17.65 -10.53
N THR A 88 1.42 16.94 -9.47
CA THR A 88 1.54 15.47 -9.37
C THR A 88 0.30 14.87 -8.73
N GLY A 89 0.03 13.58 -8.96
CA GLY A 89 -1.23 12.96 -8.62
C GLY A 89 -1.18 11.85 -7.57
N LEU A 90 -2.36 11.50 -7.07
CA LEU A 90 -2.64 10.29 -6.32
C LEU A 90 -3.90 9.63 -6.89
N PHE A 91 -3.83 8.33 -7.20
CA PHE A 91 -4.95 7.55 -7.69
C PHE A 91 -5.24 6.39 -6.74
N ILE A 92 -6.49 6.30 -6.27
CA ILE A 92 -6.96 5.27 -5.34
C ILE A 92 -8.13 4.55 -5.99
N GLY A 93 -8.05 3.24 -6.08
CA GLY A 93 -9.12 2.36 -6.54
C GLY A 93 -10.30 2.27 -5.58
N ASN A 94 -10.95 1.13 -5.52
CA ASN A 94 -12.23 0.95 -4.85
C ASN A 94 -12.09 0.11 -3.57
N GLY A 95 -13.00 0.32 -2.62
CA GLY A 95 -13.18 -0.58 -1.48
C GLY A 95 -12.04 -0.60 -0.48
N ASN A 96 -11.12 0.35 -0.52
CA ASN A 96 -10.00 0.41 0.40
C ASN A 96 -10.42 0.92 1.78
N VAL A 97 -9.73 0.46 2.81
CA VAL A 97 -9.89 0.91 4.18
C VAL A 97 -8.59 1.53 4.67
N PHE A 98 -8.63 2.85 4.91
CA PHE A 98 -7.53 3.62 5.48
C PHE A 98 -7.83 3.87 6.95
N ARG A 99 -7.09 3.24 7.85
CA ARG A 99 -7.28 3.33 9.29
C ARG A 99 -6.69 4.64 9.84
N GLU A 100 -6.74 4.78 11.14
CA GLU A 100 -6.40 6.01 11.86
C GLU A 100 -4.97 6.46 11.57
N SER A 101 -4.81 7.77 11.33
CA SER A 101 -3.50 8.41 11.12
C SER A 101 -2.67 7.84 9.96
N VAL A 102 -3.31 7.23 8.96
CA VAL A 102 -2.64 6.85 7.72
C VAL A 102 -2.23 8.10 6.95
N SER A 103 -1.03 8.11 6.37
CA SER A 103 -0.59 9.17 5.47
C SER A 103 -0.23 8.61 4.09
N VAL A 104 -0.78 9.21 3.04
CA VAL A 104 -0.50 8.87 1.64
C VAL A 104 -0.12 10.14 0.89
N HIS A 105 1.03 10.13 0.24
CA HIS A 105 1.57 11.27 -0.48
C HIS A 105 1.43 11.11 -2.00
N ARG A 106 1.28 12.25 -2.71
CA ARG A 106 1.29 12.29 -4.17
C ARG A 106 2.66 11.90 -4.74
N GLY A 107 2.72 11.66 -6.04
CA GLY A 107 3.99 11.43 -6.75
C GLY A 107 4.88 12.66 -6.88
N THR A 108 6.04 12.49 -7.52
CA THR A 108 7.00 13.55 -7.84
C THR A 108 7.31 13.56 -9.34
N VAL A 109 7.70 14.71 -9.89
CA VAL A 109 8.13 14.81 -11.29
C VAL A 109 9.46 14.10 -11.58
N THR A 110 10.21 13.79 -10.54
CA THR A 110 11.44 13.00 -10.63
C THR A 110 11.19 11.49 -10.60
N GLY A 111 9.97 11.08 -10.27
CA GLY A 111 9.49 9.71 -10.31
C GLY A 111 8.52 9.47 -11.46
N ILE A 112 7.44 8.73 -11.18
CA ILE A 112 6.38 8.45 -12.16
C ILE A 112 5.30 9.54 -12.21
N GLY A 113 5.43 10.59 -11.40
CA GLY A 113 4.48 11.70 -11.33
C GLY A 113 3.22 11.43 -10.52
N GLU A 114 3.06 10.23 -10.00
CA GLU A 114 1.85 9.82 -9.29
C GLU A 114 2.13 8.70 -8.28
N THR A 115 1.28 8.61 -7.27
CA THR A 115 1.17 7.45 -6.37
C THR A 115 -0.10 6.70 -6.73
N ARG A 116 -0.07 5.37 -6.75
CA ARG A 116 -1.23 4.53 -7.10
C ARG A 116 -1.53 3.50 -6.02
N ILE A 117 -2.80 3.35 -5.70
CA ILE A 117 -3.32 2.32 -4.79
C ILE A 117 -4.48 1.63 -5.50
N GLY A 118 -4.41 0.30 -5.65
CA GLY A 118 -5.45 -0.53 -6.25
C GLY A 118 -6.68 -0.70 -5.37
N ASP A 119 -7.34 -1.84 -5.47
CA ASP A 119 -8.63 -2.09 -4.83
C ASP A 119 -8.52 -2.94 -3.56
N ASN A 120 -9.49 -2.79 -2.66
CA ASN A 120 -9.73 -3.67 -1.51
C ASN A 120 -8.52 -3.84 -0.57
N ASN A 121 -7.69 -2.83 -0.42
CA ASN A 121 -6.57 -2.86 0.49
C ASN A 121 -7.01 -2.50 1.92
N LEU A 122 -6.44 -3.18 2.92
CA LEU A 122 -6.52 -2.81 4.33
C LEU A 122 -5.21 -2.14 4.74
N ILE A 123 -5.26 -0.83 4.90
CA ILE A 123 -4.12 0.00 5.32
C ILE A 123 -4.37 0.41 6.77
N MET A 124 -3.68 -0.27 7.70
CA MET A 124 -3.93 -0.12 9.13
C MET A 124 -3.33 1.17 9.69
N GLY A 125 -3.58 1.43 10.98
CA GLY A 125 -3.22 2.69 11.61
C GLY A 125 -1.73 3.04 11.54
N PHE A 126 -1.46 4.34 11.33
CA PHE A 126 -0.10 4.90 11.26
C PHE A 126 0.75 4.36 10.09
N VAL A 127 0.16 3.75 9.08
CA VAL A 127 0.88 3.39 7.86
C VAL A 127 1.23 4.65 7.09
N HIS A 128 2.46 4.69 6.57
CA HIS A 128 2.95 5.74 5.70
C HIS A 128 3.19 5.19 4.29
N VAL A 129 2.61 5.82 3.29
CA VAL A 129 2.86 5.57 1.87
C VAL A 129 3.49 6.82 1.27
N ALA A 130 4.79 6.77 0.98
CA ALA A 130 5.50 7.87 0.36
C ALA A 130 5.14 8.03 -1.13
N HIS A 131 5.73 9.04 -1.75
CA HIS A 131 5.52 9.41 -3.14
C HIS A 131 5.95 8.31 -4.14
N ASP A 132 5.30 8.28 -5.30
CA ASP A 132 5.62 7.37 -6.41
C ASP A 132 5.50 5.87 -6.07
N CYS A 133 4.82 5.53 -4.98
CA CYS A 133 4.52 4.16 -4.65
C CYS A 133 3.39 3.62 -5.53
N VAL A 134 3.48 2.34 -5.89
CA VAL A 134 2.45 1.60 -6.62
C VAL A 134 2.02 0.40 -5.79
N LEU A 135 0.80 0.42 -5.29
CA LEU A 135 0.21 -0.68 -4.55
C LEU A 135 -0.87 -1.33 -5.43
N GLY A 136 -0.79 -2.63 -5.59
CA GLY A 136 -1.84 -3.45 -6.18
C GLY A 136 -3.08 -3.57 -5.28
N SER A 137 -3.77 -4.68 -5.38
CA SER A 137 -5.06 -4.92 -4.75
C SER A 137 -5.01 -6.01 -3.69
N ASN A 138 -5.97 -5.99 -2.75
CA ASN A 138 -6.14 -6.99 -1.69
C ASN A 138 -4.95 -7.11 -0.73
N ASN A 139 -4.19 -6.04 -0.55
CA ASN A 139 -3.04 -6.00 0.34
C ASN A 139 -3.44 -5.69 1.78
N ILE A 140 -2.65 -6.16 2.73
CA ILE A 140 -2.76 -5.85 4.15
C ILE A 140 -1.44 -5.23 4.61
N LEU A 141 -1.47 -3.95 4.94
CA LEU A 141 -0.37 -3.26 5.57
C LEU A 141 -0.73 -3.04 7.05
N ALA A 142 -0.06 -3.78 7.94
CA ALA A 142 -0.35 -3.69 9.37
C ALA A 142 0.16 -2.38 9.98
N ASN A 143 -0.21 -2.11 11.23
CA ASN A 143 0.12 -0.86 11.91
C ASN A 143 1.61 -0.49 11.82
N TYR A 144 1.87 0.81 11.57
CA TYR A 144 3.22 1.38 11.50
C TYR A 144 4.10 0.86 10.35
N VAL A 145 3.52 0.27 9.30
CA VAL A 145 4.28 -0.01 8.08
C VAL A 145 4.67 1.30 7.42
N GLY A 146 5.93 1.45 7.05
CA GLY A 146 6.46 2.60 6.33
C GLY A 146 6.99 2.19 4.95
N LEU A 147 6.40 2.75 3.90
CA LEU A 147 6.90 2.60 2.54
C LEU A 147 7.67 3.86 2.16
N SER A 148 8.95 3.72 1.85
CA SER A 148 9.73 4.80 1.24
C SER A 148 9.28 5.05 -0.21
N GLY A 149 9.74 6.13 -0.84
CA GLY A 149 9.35 6.46 -2.21
C GLY A 149 9.68 5.36 -3.24
N HIS A 150 8.87 5.28 -4.31
CA HIS A 150 9.05 4.38 -5.46
C HIS A 150 8.94 2.87 -5.12
N VAL A 151 8.29 2.51 -4.02
CA VAL A 151 8.05 1.12 -3.67
C VAL A 151 6.88 0.57 -4.49
N THR A 152 7.05 -0.63 -5.04
CA THR A 152 5.97 -1.37 -5.71
C THR A 152 5.56 -2.56 -4.85
N ILE A 153 4.27 -2.67 -4.56
CA ILE A 153 3.66 -3.82 -3.88
C ILE A 153 2.65 -4.42 -4.85
N ASP A 154 2.85 -5.66 -5.24
CA ASP A 154 1.91 -6.39 -6.09
C ASP A 154 0.63 -6.76 -5.30
N ASP A 155 -0.18 -7.70 -5.78
CA ASP A 155 -1.46 -8.05 -5.16
C ASP A 155 -1.32 -9.05 -4.01
N HIS A 156 -2.28 -9.04 -3.07
CA HIS A 156 -2.40 -10.02 -1.97
C HIS A 156 -1.18 -10.08 -1.02
N VAL A 157 -0.41 -9.01 -0.92
CA VAL A 157 0.74 -8.93 -0.02
C VAL A 157 0.29 -8.62 1.41
N THR A 158 0.94 -9.25 2.38
CA THR A 158 0.77 -8.90 3.80
C THR A 158 2.09 -8.45 4.39
N LEU A 159 2.13 -7.20 4.86
CA LEU A 159 3.25 -6.67 5.63
C LEU A 159 2.89 -6.58 7.10
N GLY A 160 3.66 -7.27 7.95
CA GLY A 160 3.52 -7.23 9.40
C GLY A 160 3.84 -5.85 9.98
N GLY A 161 3.27 -5.56 11.14
CA GLY A 161 3.42 -4.25 11.79
C GLY A 161 4.87 -3.83 12.02
N GLN A 162 5.12 -2.51 11.98
CA GLN A 162 6.45 -1.92 12.15
C GLN A 162 7.48 -2.35 11.09
N THR A 163 7.02 -2.78 9.91
CA THR A 163 7.89 -3.09 8.77
C THR A 163 8.24 -1.81 8.02
N GLY A 164 9.53 -1.58 7.78
CA GLY A 164 10.04 -0.52 6.91
C GLY A 164 10.49 -1.07 5.56
N VAL A 165 10.13 -0.39 4.48
CA VAL A 165 10.52 -0.77 3.11
C VAL A 165 11.40 0.32 2.51
N VAL A 166 12.62 -0.05 2.10
CA VAL A 166 13.57 0.86 1.44
C VAL A 166 13.06 1.21 0.03
N GLN A 167 13.42 2.39 -0.44
CA GLN A 167 12.99 2.92 -1.75
C GLN A 167 13.39 2.02 -2.93
N PHE A 168 12.59 2.10 -4.03
CA PHE A 168 12.81 1.39 -5.29
C PHE A 168 12.72 -0.14 -5.22
N LEU A 169 12.11 -0.67 -4.17
CA LEU A 169 11.93 -2.11 -4.03
C LEU A 169 10.56 -2.56 -4.51
N ARG A 170 10.51 -3.82 -4.95
CA ARG A 170 9.27 -4.50 -5.32
C ARG A 170 9.01 -5.71 -4.44
N ILE A 171 7.75 -5.86 -4.02
CA ILE A 171 7.27 -6.98 -3.22
C ILE A 171 6.21 -7.70 -4.05
N GLY A 172 6.50 -8.95 -4.40
CA GLY A 172 5.68 -9.77 -5.30
C GLY A 172 4.41 -10.30 -4.63
N SER A 173 3.45 -10.65 -5.48
CA SER A 173 2.11 -11.10 -5.08
C SER A 173 2.15 -12.25 -4.07
N TYR A 174 1.21 -12.25 -3.13
CA TYR A 174 1.08 -13.27 -2.08
C TYR A 174 2.28 -13.37 -1.13
N ALA A 175 3.21 -12.41 -1.16
CA ALA A 175 4.29 -12.37 -0.18
C ALA A 175 3.76 -12.05 1.23
N TYR A 176 4.40 -12.67 2.22
CA TYR A 176 4.14 -12.41 3.63
C TYR A 176 5.43 -11.98 4.32
N VAL A 177 5.41 -10.82 4.94
CA VAL A 177 6.55 -10.30 5.73
C VAL A 177 6.15 -10.21 7.19
N GLY A 178 6.93 -10.84 8.04
CA GLY A 178 6.76 -10.77 9.50
C GLY A 178 6.99 -9.35 10.04
N GLY A 179 6.37 -9.02 11.16
CA GLY A 179 6.49 -7.70 11.79
C GLY A 179 7.92 -7.35 12.22
N ALA A 180 8.17 -6.05 12.46
CA ALA A 180 9.47 -5.49 12.83
C ALA A 180 10.61 -5.82 11.85
N SER A 181 10.28 -5.95 10.56
CA SER A 181 11.26 -6.25 9.50
C SER A 181 11.72 -4.98 8.78
N VAL A 182 12.95 -5.02 8.29
CA VAL A 182 13.50 -4.00 7.37
C VAL A 182 13.72 -4.66 6.02
N ILE A 183 12.91 -4.25 5.03
CA ILE A 183 12.99 -4.76 3.66
C ILE A 183 13.97 -3.90 2.89
N ASP A 184 15.13 -4.47 2.56
CA ASP A 184 16.25 -3.83 1.86
C ASP A 184 16.59 -4.51 0.53
N LYS A 185 15.76 -5.46 0.11
CA LYS A 185 15.85 -6.16 -1.17
C LYS A 185 14.44 -6.54 -1.67
N ASN A 186 14.33 -6.86 -2.97
CA ASN A 186 13.06 -7.28 -3.54
C ASN A 186 12.59 -8.62 -2.94
N ILE A 187 11.29 -8.77 -2.76
CA ILE A 187 10.68 -9.99 -2.23
C ILE A 187 9.90 -10.67 -3.34
N PRO A 188 10.30 -11.89 -3.76
CA PRO A 188 9.61 -12.60 -4.82
C PRO A 188 8.17 -12.98 -4.43
N PRO A 189 7.29 -13.17 -5.43
CA PRO A 189 5.94 -13.68 -5.20
C PRO A 189 5.94 -14.95 -4.34
N TYR A 190 4.87 -15.12 -3.58
CA TYR A 190 4.63 -16.31 -2.73
C TYR A 190 5.61 -16.52 -1.58
N SER A 191 6.58 -15.64 -1.42
CA SER A 191 7.63 -15.79 -0.40
C SER A 191 7.16 -15.39 0.98
N SER A 192 7.75 -16.00 2.00
CA SER A 192 7.63 -15.59 3.40
C SER A 192 9.00 -15.27 3.97
N GLY A 193 9.11 -14.12 4.67
CA GLY A 193 10.36 -13.66 5.25
C GLY A 193 10.17 -12.75 6.44
N TYR A 194 11.23 -12.53 7.18
CA TYR A 194 11.29 -11.59 8.30
C TYR A 194 12.73 -11.23 8.63
N GLY A 195 12.92 -10.20 9.40
CA GLY A 195 14.21 -9.82 9.98
C GLY A 195 14.61 -8.38 9.65
N ASN A 196 15.57 -7.90 10.42
CA ASN A 196 16.26 -6.64 10.22
C ASN A 196 17.74 -6.95 9.92
N ARG A 197 18.10 -7.09 8.66
CA ARG A 197 17.46 -6.95 7.36
C ARG A 197 16.69 -8.21 6.97
N ILE A 198 15.79 -8.06 5.98
CA ILE A 198 14.90 -9.15 5.57
C ILE A 198 15.66 -10.37 5.04
N GLU A 199 15.24 -11.54 5.45
CA GLU A 199 15.63 -12.82 4.84
C GLU A 199 14.39 -13.58 4.37
N VAL A 200 14.38 -13.95 3.11
CA VAL A 200 13.37 -14.86 2.55
C VAL A 200 13.62 -16.26 3.12
N LYS A 201 12.68 -16.75 3.92
CA LYS A 201 12.85 -18.02 4.65
C LYS A 201 12.18 -19.21 3.95
N SER A 202 11.02 -18.99 3.35
CA SER A 202 10.19 -20.05 2.80
C SER A 202 9.09 -19.50 1.87
N VAL A 203 8.29 -20.41 1.35
CA VAL A 203 7.02 -20.09 0.67
C VAL A 203 5.93 -19.80 1.71
N ASN A 204 5.06 -18.84 1.43
CA ASN A 204 3.88 -18.49 2.23
C ASN A 204 2.76 -19.55 2.08
N ILE A 205 3.02 -20.80 2.44
CA ILE A 205 2.09 -21.93 2.25
C ILE A 205 0.74 -21.66 2.91
N VAL A 206 0.73 -21.02 4.08
CA VAL A 206 -0.50 -20.73 4.82
C VAL A 206 -1.37 -19.73 4.06
N GLY A 207 -0.77 -18.65 3.56
CA GLY A 207 -1.46 -17.65 2.75
C GLY A 207 -2.01 -18.25 1.46
N LEU A 208 -1.21 -19.03 0.74
CA LEU A 208 -1.61 -19.68 -0.50
C LEU A 208 -2.79 -20.63 -0.31
N LYS A 209 -2.78 -21.48 0.74
CA LYS A 209 -3.92 -22.35 1.08
C LYS A 209 -5.19 -21.56 1.37
N ARG A 210 -5.10 -20.45 2.12
CA ARG A 210 -6.26 -19.60 2.43
C ARG A 210 -6.79 -18.88 1.17
N SER A 211 -5.93 -18.61 0.21
CA SER A 211 -6.29 -18.02 -1.09
C SER A 211 -6.78 -19.04 -2.12
N GLY A 212 -6.90 -20.32 -1.75
CA GLY A 212 -7.50 -21.35 -2.60
C GLY A 212 -6.56 -21.97 -3.64
N PHE A 213 -5.25 -21.79 -3.52
CA PHE A 213 -4.29 -22.45 -4.41
C PHE A 213 -4.35 -23.98 -4.30
N SER A 214 -4.24 -24.68 -5.41
CA SER A 214 -4.20 -26.14 -5.44
C SER A 214 -2.95 -26.69 -4.76
N ARG A 215 -3.00 -27.97 -4.36
CA ARG A 215 -1.83 -28.63 -3.77
C ARG A 215 -0.68 -28.73 -4.76
N GLU A 216 -1.00 -28.99 -6.01
CA GLU A 216 -0.07 -29.08 -7.13
C GLU A 216 0.63 -27.74 -7.39
N ALA A 217 -0.10 -26.64 -7.45
CA ALA A 217 0.47 -25.30 -7.59
C ALA A 217 1.38 -24.94 -6.42
N ILE A 218 0.97 -25.21 -5.17
CA ILE A 218 1.80 -24.96 -3.98
C ILE A 218 3.07 -25.81 -4.00
N ALA A 219 3.01 -27.06 -4.47
CA ALA A 219 4.18 -27.91 -4.62
C ALA A 219 5.14 -27.36 -5.69
N ALA A 220 4.63 -26.98 -6.86
CA ALA A 220 5.43 -26.40 -7.95
C ALA A 220 6.11 -25.09 -7.50
N ILE A 221 5.39 -24.17 -6.83
CA ILE A 221 5.97 -22.95 -6.26
C ILE A 221 7.07 -23.30 -5.24
N SER A 222 6.85 -24.30 -4.39
CA SER A 222 7.82 -24.69 -3.36
C SER A 222 9.08 -25.28 -3.96
N ASP A 223 8.96 -26.05 -5.02
CA ASP A 223 10.10 -26.65 -5.73
C ASP A 223 10.86 -25.58 -6.53
N ALA A 224 10.18 -24.65 -7.20
CA ALA A 224 10.81 -23.51 -7.85
C ALA A 224 11.59 -22.64 -6.82
N HIS A 225 11.00 -22.38 -5.67
CA HIS A 225 11.64 -21.63 -4.59
C HIS A 225 12.89 -22.34 -4.03
N LYS A 226 12.84 -23.69 -3.86
CA LYS A 226 14.02 -24.48 -3.46
C LYS A 226 15.12 -24.44 -4.51
N LEU A 227 14.77 -24.60 -5.78
CA LEU A 227 15.73 -24.50 -6.88
C LEU A 227 16.43 -23.16 -6.92
N TYR A 228 15.72 -22.07 -6.67
CA TYR A 228 16.28 -20.72 -6.71
C TYR A 228 17.11 -20.38 -5.46
N PHE A 229 16.60 -20.62 -4.25
CA PHE A 229 17.19 -20.13 -3.00
C PHE A 229 18.08 -21.14 -2.27
N ARG A 230 17.98 -22.43 -2.57
CA ARG A 230 18.62 -23.50 -1.79
C ARG A 230 19.47 -24.47 -2.60
N SER A 231 19.55 -24.29 -3.90
CA SER A 231 20.48 -25.06 -4.73
C SER A 231 21.84 -24.37 -4.84
N GLU A 232 22.86 -25.11 -5.25
CA GLU A 232 24.18 -24.56 -5.57
C GLU A 232 24.28 -24.05 -7.03
N LEU A 233 23.13 -23.95 -7.73
CA LEU A 233 23.08 -23.50 -9.10
C LEU A 233 23.29 -21.98 -9.18
N SER A 234 23.85 -21.51 -10.29
CA SER A 234 23.80 -20.10 -10.62
C SER A 234 22.35 -19.65 -10.85
N GLU A 235 22.06 -18.35 -10.67
CA GLU A 235 20.72 -17.80 -10.91
C GLU A 235 20.20 -18.15 -12.31
N ALA A 236 21.04 -17.98 -13.35
CA ALA A 236 20.66 -18.27 -14.71
C ALA A 236 20.33 -19.77 -14.92
N GLU A 237 21.09 -20.65 -14.31
CA GLU A 237 20.87 -22.10 -14.40
C GLU A 237 19.63 -22.51 -13.60
N ALA A 238 19.41 -21.92 -12.41
CA ALA A 238 18.20 -22.16 -11.62
C ALA A 238 16.94 -21.74 -12.40
N LEU A 239 16.94 -20.53 -12.98
CA LEU A 239 15.82 -20.05 -13.80
C LEU A 239 15.56 -20.92 -15.01
N ARG A 240 16.61 -21.34 -15.73
CA ARG A 240 16.50 -22.25 -16.89
C ARG A 240 15.88 -23.58 -16.49
N ARG A 241 16.31 -24.15 -15.37
CA ARG A 241 15.80 -25.42 -14.85
C ARG A 241 14.37 -25.32 -14.37
N ILE A 242 14.04 -24.27 -13.64
CA ILE A 242 12.65 -23.98 -13.21
C ILE A 242 11.72 -23.89 -14.43
N GLY A 243 12.14 -23.17 -15.48
CA GLY A 243 11.36 -23.07 -16.71
C GLY A 243 11.17 -24.41 -17.43
N ALA A 244 12.20 -25.28 -17.45
CA ALA A 244 12.12 -26.59 -18.09
C ALA A 244 11.28 -27.61 -17.30
N GLU A 245 11.35 -27.62 -15.98
CA GLU A 245 10.71 -28.63 -15.12
C GLU A 245 9.31 -28.22 -14.64
N LEU A 246 9.07 -26.91 -14.45
CA LEU A 246 7.88 -26.39 -13.78
C LEU A 246 7.18 -25.26 -14.57
N GLY A 247 7.63 -24.97 -15.77
CA GLY A 247 7.16 -23.82 -16.57
C GLY A 247 5.69 -23.91 -17.04
N ASP A 248 5.03 -25.05 -16.90
CA ASP A 248 3.61 -25.22 -17.24
C ASP A 248 2.67 -24.57 -16.18
N PHE A 249 3.17 -24.29 -14.98
CA PHE A 249 2.40 -23.64 -13.94
C PHE A 249 2.46 -22.11 -14.09
N SER A 250 1.30 -21.47 -14.23
CA SER A 250 1.19 -20.00 -14.33
C SER A 250 1.81 -19.28 -13.13
N GLU A 251 1.72 -19.88 -11.95
CA GLU A 251 2.29 -19.35 -10.71
C GLU A 251 3.82 -19.35 -10.76
N VAL A 252 4.41 -20.40 -11.35
CA VAL A 252 5.87 -20.49 -11.52
C VAL A 252 6.33 -19.49 -12.58
N GLN A 253 5.54 -19.27 -13.64
CA GLN A 253 5.82 -18.24 -14.63
C GLN A 253 5.83 -16.84 -14.00
N LEU A 254 4.87 -16.54 -13.11
CA LEU A 254 4.86 -15.27 -12.36
C LEU A 254 6.11 -15.12 -11.48
N PHE A 255 6.52 -16.19 -10.78
CA PHE A 255 7.72 -16.19 -9.94
C PHE A 255 8.98 -15.92 -10.76
N THR A 256 9.17 -16.62 -11.89
CA THR A 256 10.35 -16.44 -12.74
C THR A 256 10.38 -15.09 -13.45
N SER A 257 9.23 -14.62 -13.94
CA SER A 257 9.10 -13.28 -14.56
C SER A 257 9.46 -12.15 -13.59
N PHE A 258 9.04 -12.27 -12.33
CA PHE A 258 9.42 -11.34 -11.28
C PHE A 258 10.95 -11.31 -11.10
N LEU A 259 11.58 -12.48 -10.91
CA LEU A 259 13.03 -12.58 -10.71
C LEU A 259 13.83 -11.97 -11.87
N GLN A 260 13.39 -12.21 -13.09
CA GLN A 260 13.99 -11.61 -14.30
C GLN A 260 13.81 -10.09 -14.34
N SER A 261 12.66 -9.57 -13.90
CA SER A 261 12.37 -8.14 -13.93
C SER A 261 13.18 -7.32 -12.93
N VAL A 262 13.59 -7.90 -11.80
CA VAL A 262 14.30 -7.20 -10.73
C VAL A 262 15.83 -7.38 -10.78
N GLY A 263 16.35 -8.19 -11.70
CA GLY A 263 17.79 -8.30 -11.98
C GLY A 263 18.64 -8.76 -10.79
N GLY A 264 18.26 -9.84 -10.11
CA GLY A 264 19.09 -10.48 -9.07
C GLY A 264 19.13 -9.78 -7.69
N LYS A 265 18.37 -8.72 -7.49
CA LYS A 265 18.29 -7.99 -6.19
C LYS A 265 17.35 -8.65 -5.17
N VAL A 266 17.42 -9.99 -5.05
CA VAL A 266 16.56 -10.77 -4.13
C VAL A 266 17.37 -11.58 -3.10
N HIS A 267 18.70 -11.59 -3.20
CA HIS A 267 19.62 -12.27 -2.27
C HIS A 267 20.23 -11.32 -1.25
#